data_aa512399b3d998819e5d009c20f899f1
#
_entry.id   aa512399b3d998819e5d009c20f899f1
#
_cell.length_a   1.000
_cell.length_b   1.000
_cell.length_c   1.000
_cell.angle_alpha   90.00
_cell.angle_beta   90.00
_cell.angle_gamma   90.00
#
_symmetry.space_group_name_H-M   'P 1'
#
loop_
_entity.id
_entity.type
_entity.pdbx_description
1 polymer ?
#
loop_
_entity_poly.entity_id
_entity_poly.type
_entity_poly.pdbx_seq_one_letter_code
_entity_poly.pdbx_strand_id
1 'polypeptide(L)'
;MEYLKWSHQDFVATITIERPPANALSSGLLKELSAVLDEVEDNEEIRVILIHGEGRFFSAGADIKEFTTIESGEDFSNLATYGQDLFERMEKFPKPIMAAIHGAALGGGLELAMGCHFRLVAENAKLGLPELQLGLIPGFAGTQRLPRYVGAARAAEMLFTSDPITGLEAVQYGLANHAYPEEQLLDNAYNMAKKIAKKSPGSIKAAIELLNYGKTGQFYEGVKKEAELFGEVFVSEDGKEGISAFIEKREPNFTGK
;
A
#
# COMPACT_ATOMS: atom_id res chain seq x y z
N MET A 1 -8.74 -10.30 -16.27
CA MET A 1 -9.22 -9.89 -14.94
C MET A 1 -10.51 -9.11 -15.14
N GLU A 2 -11.43 -9.24 -14.22
CA GLU A 2 -12.77 -8.62 -14.32
C GLU A 2 -12.80 -7.25 -13.58
N TYR A 3 -12.05 -7.15 -12.49
CA TYR A 3 -12.12 -6.01 -11.55
C TYR A 3 -10.86 -5.17 -11.53
N LEU A 4 -9.76 -5.67 -12.08
CA LEU A 4 -8.49 -4.98 -12.12
C LEU A 4 -7.98 -4.87 -13.56
N LYS A 5 -7.41 -3.71 -13.88
CA LYS A 5 -6.53 -3.55 -15.04
C LYS A 5 -5.13 -3.25 -14.54
N TRP A 6 -4.11 -3.79 -15.17
CA TRP A 6 -2.76 -3.40 -14.89
C TRP A 6 -1.89 -3.38 -16.15
N SER A 7 -0.89 -2.54 -16.11
CA SER A 7 0.14 -2.41 -17.14
C SER A 7 1.42 -1.91 -16.50
N HIS A 8 2.56 -2.02 -17.18
CA HIS A 8 3.80 -1.45 -16.67
C HIS A 8 4.51 -0.62 -17.74
N GLN A 9 5.19 0.43 -17.27
CA GLN A 9 6.05 1.30 -18.05
C GLN A 9 7.08 1.94 -17.10
N ASP A 10 8.29 2.23 -17.57
CA ASP A 10 9.35 2.90 -16.77
C ASP A 10 9.63 2.17 -15.44
N PHE A 11 9.60 0.83 -15.41
CA PHE A 11 9.69 -0.02 -14.23
C PHE A 11 8.58 0.14 -13.19
N VAL A 12 7.49 0.82 -13.53
CA VAL A 12 6.33 1.03 -12.67
C VAL A 12 5.16 0.20 -13.18
N ALA A 13 4.64 -0.72 -12.35
CA ALA A 13 3.35 -1.37 -12.60
C ALA A 13 2.24 -0.46 -12.04
N THR A 14 1.29 -0.10 -12.88
CA THR A 14 0.08 0.63 -12.48
C THR A 14 -1.08 -0.33 -12.44
N ILE A 15 -1.69 -0.48 -11.27
CA ILE A 15 -2.88 -1.30 -11.03
C ILE A 15 -4.06 -0.36 -10.83
N THR A 16 -5.07 -0.50 -11.68
CA THR A 16 -6.31 0.27 -11.64
C THR A 16 -7.44 -0.62 -11.13
N ILE A 17 -8.07 -0.23 -10.02
CA ILE A 17 -9.29 -0.86 -9.53
C ILE A 17 -10.44 -0.32 -10.37
N GLU A 18 -11.11 -1.22 -11.12
CA GLU A 18 -12.20 -0.86 -12.03
C GLU A 18 -13.44 -1.74 -11.76
N ARG A 19 -14.13 -1.43 -10.68
CA ARG A 19 -15.37 -2.11 -10.27
C ARG A 19 -16.46 -1.10 -9.94
N PRO A 20 -17.11 -0.52 -10.97
CA PRO A 20 -18.13 0.49 -10.75
C PRO A 20 -19.34 -0.06 -9.95
N PRO A 21 -20.06 0.80 -9.20
CA PRO A 21 -19.89 2.26 -9.19
C PRO A 21 -18.88 2.76 -8.14
N ALA A 22 -18.38 1.91 -7.24
CA ALA A 22 -17.70 2.38 -6.03
C ALA A 22 -16.38 1.65 -5.71
N ASN A 23 -15.90 0.80 -6.61
CA ASN A 23 -14.69 0.00 -6.42
C ASN A 23 -14.71 -0.82 -5.12
N ALA A 24 -15.89 -1.40 -4.80
CA ALA A 24 -16.06 -2.20 -3.60
C ALA A 24 -15.20 -3.47 -3.66
N LEU A 25 -14.52 -3.78 -2.55
CA LEU A 25 -13.64 -4.93 -2.44
C LEU A 25 -14.46 -6.20 -2.26
N SER A 26 -14.60 -6.98 -3.33
CA SER A 26 -15.17 -8.32 -3.31
C SER A 26 -14.08 -9.37 -3.13
N SER A 27 -14.45 -10.58 -2.76
CA SER A 27 -13.53 -11.74 -2.72
C SER A 27 -12.87 -11.99 -4.08
N GLY A 28 -13.60 -11.77 -5.19
CA GLY A 28 -13.06 -11.83 -6.54
C GLY A 28 -11.97 -10.81 -6.81
N LEU A 29 -12.19 -9.54 -6.42
CA LEU A 29 -11.20 -8.47 -6.57
C LEU A 29 -9.93 -8.76 -5.74
N LEU A 30 -10.09 -9.23 -4.50
CA LEU A 30 -8.95 -9.58 -3.65
C LEU A 30 -8.13 -10.73 -4.24
N LYS A 31 -8.78 -11.74 -4.85
CA LYS A 31 -8.10 -12.83 -5.56
C LYS A 31 -7.34 -12.34 -6.79
N GLU A 32 -7.95 -11.43 -7.58
CA GLU A 32 -7.27 -10.82 -8.71
C GLU A 32 -6.05 -10.00 -8.28
N LEU A 33 -6.16 -9.22 -7.18
CA LEU A 33 -5.04 -8.47 -6.63
C LEU A 33 -3.90 -9.40 -6.21
N SER A 34 -4.21 -10.52 -5.54
CA SER A 34 -3.21 -11.53 -5.18
C SER A 34 -2.51 -12.10 -6.43
N ALA A 35 -3.27 -12.41 -7.48
CA ALA A 35 -2.72 -12.93 -8.72
C ALA A 35 -1.82 -11.90 -9.44
N VAL A 36 -2.20 -10.61 -9.45
CA VAL A 36 -1.33 -9.55 -9.99
C VAL A 36 -0.04 -9.46 -9.19
N LEU A 37 -0.11 -9.55 -7.86
CA LEU A 37 1.10 -9.54 -7.01
C LEU A 37 2.01 -10.74 -7.33
N ASP A 38 1.44 -11.94 -7.60
CA ASP A 38 2.22 -13.11 -8.04
C ASP A 38 2.94 -12.84 -9.37
N GLU A 39 2.25 -12.25 -10.35
CA GLU A 39 2.83 -11.93 -11.66
C GLU A 39 3.94 -10.87 -11.59
N VAL A 40 3.81 -9.89 -10.69
CA VAL A 40 4.77 -8.77 -10.61
C VAL A 40 5.93 -9.02 -9.65
N GLU A 41 5.83 -10.02 -8.77
CA GLU A 41 6.84 -10.26 -7.73
C GLU A 41 8.21 -10.57 -8.36
N ASP A 42 8.27 -11.50 -9.30
CA ASP A 42 9.51 -11.95 -9.94
C ASP A 42 9.79 -11.23 -11.28
N ASN A 43 8.96 -10.29 -11.70
CA ASN A 43 9.13 -9.58 -12.96
C ASN A 43 10.20 -8.47 -12.82
N GLU A 44 11.39 -8.67 -13.41
CA GLU A 44 12.51 -7.72 -13.35
C GLU A 44 12.23 -6.38 -14.04
N GLU A 45 11.25 -6.32 -14.94
CA GLU A 45 10.83 -5.07 -15.58
C GLU A 45 9.96 -4.19 -14.66
N ILE A 46 9.62 -4.69 -13.45
CA ILE A 46 8.81 -3.97 -12.48
C ILE A 46 9.61 -3.78 -11.19
N ARG A 47 9.72 -2.53 -10.74
CA ARG A 47 10.43 -2.16 -9.50
C ARG A 47 9.53 -1.47 -8.48
N VAL A 48 8.40 -0.92 -8.91
CA VAL A 48 7.43 -0.20 -8.06
C VAL A 48 6.02 -0.52 -8.54
N ILE A 49 5.09 -0.59 -7.61
CA ILE A 49 3.67 -0.77 -7.88
C ILE A 49 2.91 0.49 -7.45
N LEU A 50 2.07 1.02 -8.32
CA LEU A 50 1.16 2.11 -8.06
C LEU A 50 -0.27 1.60 -8.18
N ILE A 51 -1.07 1.72 -7.10
CA ILE A 51 -2.48 1.32 -7.07
C ILE A 51 -3.34 2.59 -7.03
N HIS A 52 -4.34 2.67 -7.89
CA HIS A 52 -5.37 3.71 -7.86
C HIS A 52 -6.74 3.13 -8.27
N GLY A 53 -7.79 3.91 -8.08
CA GLY A 53 -9.15 3.56 -8.52
C GLY A 53 -9.49 4.24 -9.85
N GLU A 54 -10.41 3.64 -10.62
CA GLU A 54 -11.07 4.28 -11.75
C GLU A 54 -12.38 4.93 -11.29
N GLY A 55 -12.80 6.01 -11.97
CA GLY A 55 -14.04 6.71 -11.68
C GLY A 55 -14.01 7.58 -10.43
N ARG A 56 -15.03 7.48 -9.60
CA ARG A 56 -15.25 8.43 -8.48
C ARG A 56 -14.45 8.13 -7.22
N PHE A 57 -14.07 6.89 -6.99
CA PHE A 57 -13.50 6.43 -5.72
C PHE A 57 -12.21 5.63 -5.93
N PHE A 58 -11.29 5.73 -5.00
CA PHE A 58 -10.25 4.73 -4.84
C PHE A 58 -10.91 3.38 -4.50
N SER A 59 -11.62 3.32 -3.39
CA SER A 59 -12.50 2.21 -3.00
C SER A 59 -13.41 2.63 -1.85
N ALA A 60 -14.71 2.34 -1.97
CA ALA A 60 -15.69 2.63 -0.93
C ALA A 60 -15.78 1.55 0.16
N GLY A 61 -14.90 0.56 0.16
CA GLY A 61 -14.84 -0.47 1.18
C GLY A 61 -15.23 -1.86 0.70
N ALA A 62 -15.50 -2.76 1.65
CA ALA A 62 -15.90 -4.13 1.34
C ALA A 62 -17.25 -4.19 0.60
N ASP A 63 -17.43 -5.23 -0.20
CA ASP A 63 -18.71 -5.46 -0.88
C ASP A 63 -19.77 -6.00 0.10
N ILE A 64 -20.57 -5.08 0.65
CA ILE A 64 -21.63 -5.41 1.60
C ILE A 64 -22.65 -6.41 1.01
N LYS A 65 -22.78 -6.47 -0.33
CA LYS A 65 -23.68 -7.46 -0.95
C LYS A 65 -23.15 -8.88 -0.78
N GLU A 66 -21.84 -9.09 -0.79
CA GLU A 66 -21.27 -10.41 -0.46
C GLU A 66 -21.60 -10.81 0.98
N PHE A 67 -21.66 -9.87 1.92
CA PHE A 67 -22.00 -10.17 3.32
C PHE A 67 -23.41 -10.75 3.47
N THR A 68 -24.36 -10.39 2.60
CA THR A 68 -25.71 -10.96 2.63
C THR A 68 -25.79 -12.41 2.16
N THR A 69 -24.73 -12.95 1.54
CA THR A 69 -24.62 -14.34 1.08
C THR A 69 -23.84 -15.23 2.04
N ILE A 70 -23.21 -14.65 3.05
CA ILE A 70 -22.43 -15.37 4.06
C ILE A 70 -23.40 -15.83 5.17
N GLU A 71 -23.48 -17.15 5.38
CA GLU A 71 -24.45 -17.77 6.29
C GLU A 71 -23.89 -17.97 7.71
N SER A 72 -22.56 -17.95 7.87
CA SER A 72 -21.93 -18.20 9.18
C SER A 72 -20.86 -17.17 9.53
N GLY A 73 -20.67 -16.96 10.84
CA GLY A 73 -19.58 -16.13 11.35
C GLY A 73 -18.18 -16.72 11.00
N GLU A 74 -18.07 -18.04 10.83
CA GLU A 74 -16.84 -18.72 10.43
C GLU A 74 -16.46 -18.36 8.98
N ASP A 75 -17.41 -18.41 8.05
CA ASP A 75 -17.16 -18.03 6.65
C ASP A 75 -16.76 -16.56 6.52
N PHE A 76 -17.38 -15.70 7.34
CA PHE A 76 -16.99 -14.30 7.40
C PHE A 76 -15.58 -14.11 7.95
N SER A 77 -15.20 -14.86 8.98
CA SER A 77 -13.84 -14.85 9.53
C SER A 77 -12.80 -15.32 8.52
N ASN A 78 -13.14 -16.31 7.69
CA ASN A 78 -12.26 -16.79 6.63
C ASN A 78 -12.03 -15.72 5.55
N LEU A 79 -13.08 -14.99 5.15
CA LEU A 79 -12.95 -13.86 4.22
C LEU A 79 -12.09 -12.73 4.83
N ALA A 80 -12.32 -12.40 6.09
CA ALA A 80 -11.53 -11.40 6.81
C ALA A 80 -10.05 -11.82 6.88
N THR A 81 -9.77 -13.07 7.24
CA THR A 81 -8.40 -13.62 7.30
C THR A 81 -7.72 -13.53 5.93
N TYR A 82 -8.40 -13.91 4.85
CA TYR A 82 -7.84 -13.79 3.50
C TYR A 82 -7.42 -12.35 3.16
N GLY A 83 -8.26 -11.37 3.46
CA GLY A 83 -7.93 -9.95 3.25
C GLY A 83 -6.80 -9.46 4.16
N GLN A 84 -6.76 -9.91 5.42
CA GLN A 84 -5.69 -9.61 6.36
C GLN A 84 -4.34 -10.13 5.85
N ASP A 85 -4.28 -11.39 5.43
CA ASP A 85 -3.09 -12.05 4.90
C ASP A 85 -2.59 -11.37 3.62
N LEU A 86 -3.51 -11.02 2.71
CA LEU A 86 -3.17 -10.31 1.48
C LEU A 86 -2.57 -8.92 1.78
N PHE A 87 -3.17 -8.15 2.70
CA PHE A 87 -2.65 -6.83 3.03
C PHE A 87 -1.38 -6.90 3.87
N GLU A 88 -1.17 -7.96 4.65
CA GLU A 88 0.11 -8.21 5.30
C GLU A 88 1.19 -8.58 4.27
N ARG A 89 0.86 -9.42 3.26
CA ARG A 89 1.74 -9.69 2.13
C ARG A 89 2.15 -8.40 1.41
N MET A 90 1.21 -7.47 1.20
CA MET A 90 1.51 -6.17 0.59
C MET A 90 2.48 -5.33 1.44
N GLU A 91 2.34 -5.32 2.76
CA GLU A 91 3.27 -4.64 3.67
C GLU A 91 4.69 -5.22 3.64
N LYS A 92 4.83 -6.51 3.33
CA LYS A 92 6.11 -7.24 3.25
C LYS A 92 6.61 -7.43 1.82
N PHE A 93 5.86 -6.94 0.83
CA PHE A 93 6.15 -7.16 -0.58
C PHE A 93 7.53 -6.60 -0.95
N PRO A 94 8.37 -7.36 -1.70
CA PRO A 94 9.76 -6.99 -1.92
C PRO A 94 9.96 -5.77 -2.83
N LYS A 95 8.86 -5.25 -3.39
CA LYS A 95 8.82 -4.02 -4.20
C LYS A 95 7.89 -3.00 -3.56
N PRO A 96 8.20 -1.70 -3.58
CA PRO A 96 7.33 -0.69 -3.02
C PRO A 96 5.95 -0.69 -3.68
N ILE A 97 4.91 -0.67 -2.84
CA ILE A 97 3.51 -0.50 -3.27
C ILE A 97 3.04 0.86 -2.77
N MET A 98 2.53 1.68 -3.68
CA MET A 98 2.01 3.02 -3.41
C MET A 98 0.52 3.06 -3.69
N ALA A 99 -0.25 3.75 -2.87
CA ALA A 99 -1.65 4.08 -3.17
C ALA A 99 -1.77 5.54 -3.58
N ALA A 100 -2.45 5.81 -4.70
CA ALA A 100 -2.91 7.14 -5.09
C ALA A 100 -4.42 7.22 -4.88
N ILE A 101 -4.84 8.00 -3.89
CA ILE A 101 -6.21 8.00 -3.37
C ILE A 101 -6.91 9.30 -3.76
N HIS A 102 -7.84 9.22 -4.71
CA HIS A 102 -8.79 10.27 -5.03
C HIS A 102 -10.18 9.92 -4.49
N GLY A 103 -11.08 10.89 -4.47
CA GLY A 103 -12.47 10.72 -4.05
C GLY A 103 -12.61 10.17 -2.64
N ALA A 104 -12.60 8.83 -2.48
CA ALA A 104 -12.66 8.22 -1.15
C ALA A 104 -11.95 6.88 -1.06
N ALA A 105 -11.37 6.61 0.12
CA ALA A 105 -10.92 5.31 0.60
C ALA A 105 -11.59 5.06 1.96
N LEU A 106 -12.64 4.23 1.98
CA LEU A 106 -13.46 3.99 3.17
C LEU A 106 -13.45 2.51 3.55
N GLY A 107 -13.53 2.22 4.84
CA GLY A 107 -13.56 0.85 5.33
C GLY A 107 -12.42 -0.01 4.78
N GLY A 108 -12.76 -1.17 4.22
CA GLY A 108 -11.79 -2.05 3.55
C GLY A 108 -10.92 -1.34 2.50
N GLY A 109 -11.42 -0.28 1.85
CA GLY A 109 -10.64 0.54 0.91
C GLY A 109 -9.50 1.31 1.58
N LEU A 110 -9.73 1.84 2.79
CA LEU A 110 -8.67 2.43 3.59
C LEU A 110 -7.73 1.36 4.15
N GLU A 111 -8.27 0.19 4.51
CA GLU A 111 -7.45 -0.93 4.98
C GLU A 111 -6.50 -1.44 3.89
N LEU A 112 -6.97 -1.56 2.63
CA LEU A 112 -6.13 -1.83 1.47
C LEU A 112 -5.03 -0.76 1.30
N ALA A 113 -5.40 0.50 1.38
CA ALA A 113 -4.45 1.61 1.26
C ALA A 113 -3.41 1.60 2.39
N MET A 114 -3.79 1.22 3.62
CA MET A 114 -2.85 1.05 4.74
C MET A 114 -1.94 -0.18 4.59
N GLY A 115 -2.33 -1.17 3.80
CA GLY A 115 -1.47 -2.28 3.40
C GLY A 115 -0.39 -1.88 2.39
N CYS A 116 -0.51 -0.73 1.72
CA CYS A 116 0.54 -0.16 0.89
C CYS A 116 1.64 0.46 1.75
N HIS A 117 2.86 0.58 1.20
CA HIS A 117 3.99 1.17 1.92
C HIS A 117 3.76 2.65 2.21
N PHE A 118 3.21 3.41 1.27
CA PHE A 118 2.81 4.79 1.50
C PHE A 118 1.66 5.25 0.58
N ARG A 119 1.08 6.39 0.90
CA ARG A 119 -0.17 6.92 0.33
C ARG A 119 0.02 8.35 -0.11
N LEU A 120 -0.38 8.64 -1.36
CA LEU A 120 -0.57 9.99 -1.87
C LEU A 120 -2.07 10.19 -2.04
N VAL A 121 -2.58 11.35 -1.70
CA VAL A 121 -4.02 11.59 -1.64
C VAL A 121 -4.41 12.87 -2.37
N ALA A 122 -5.64 12.92 -2.90
CA ALA A 122 -6.22 14.19 -3.28
C ALA A 122 -6.54 15.00 -2.01
N GLU A 123 -6.38 16.32 -2.05
CA GLU A 123 -6.61 17.22 -0.90
C GLU A 123 -7.99 17.06 -0.28
N ASN A 124 -9.00 16.84 -1.14
CA ASN A 124 -10.40 16.66 -0.78
C ASN A 124 -10.84 15.20 -0.59
N ALA A 125 -9.95 14.24 -0.78
CA ALA A 125 -10.27 12.82 -0.61
C ALA A 125 -10.81 12.54 0.81
N LYS A 126 -11.69 11.54 0.92
CA LYS A 126 -12.27 11.11 2.20
C LYS A 126 -11.66 9.79 2.64
N LEU A 127 -11.04 9.77 3.81
CA LEU A 127 -10.40 8.58 4.38
C LEU A 127 -11.02 8.26 5.74
N GLY A 128 -11.52 7.04 5.93
CA GLY A 128 -12.17 6.66 7.20
C GLY A 128 -12.48 5.18 7.29
N LEU A 129 -12.85 4.75 8.50
CA LEU A 129 -13.27 3.39 8.83
C LEU A 129 -14.69 3.45 9.42
N PRO A 130 -15.74 3.49 8.58
CA PRO A 130 -17.13 3.73 9.03
C PRO A 130 -17.87 2.46 9.44
N GLU A 131 -17.21 1.33 9.67
CA GLU A 131 -17.81 0.02 9.93
C GLU A 131 -18.73 0.03 11.15
N LEU A 132 -18.45 0.85 12.18
CA LEU A 132 -19.26 0.95 13.38
C LEU A 132 -20.67 1.50 13.10
N GLN A 133 -20.88 2.26 12.02
CA GLN A 133 -22.22 2.69 11.59
C GLN A 133 -23.10 1.50 11.18
N LEU A 134 -22.49 0.38 10.80
CA LEU A 134 -23.19 -0.86 10.46
C LEU A 134 -23.24 -1.85 11.63
N GLY A 135 -22.78 -1.46 12.84
CA GLY A 135 -22.62 -2.37 13.96
C GLY A 135 -21.49 -3.39 13.78
N LEU A 136 -20.56 -3.12 12.87
CA LEU A 136 -19.40 -3.96 12.55
C LEU A 136 -18.11 -3.29 13.01
N ILE A 137 -17.00 -4.01 12.89
CA ILE A 137 -15.64 -3.47 13.07
C ILE A 137 -14.86 -3.63 11.76
N PRO A 138 -13.77 -2.86 11.55
CA PRO A 138 -12.84 -3.08 10.42
C PRO A 138 -12.34 -4.52 10.41
N GLY A 139 -12.53 -5.22 9.27
CA GLY A 139 -12.26 -6.64 9.14
C GLY A 139 -10.86 -7.01 8.62
N PHE A 140 -10.18 -6.06 7.94
CA PHE A 140 -8.87 -6.29 7.31
C PHE A 140 -7.71 -5.65 8.10
N ALA A 141 -7.80 -5.68 9.44
CA ALA A 141 -6.84 -5.18 10.42
C ALA A 141 -6.70 -3.64 10.46
N GLY A 142 -7.72 -2.88 10.06
CA GLY A 142 -7.77 -1.42 10.18
C GLY A 142 -7.58 -0.93 11.61
N THR A 143 -8.17 -1.63 12.60
CA THR A 143 -7.99 -1.31 14.03
C THR A 143 -6.55 -1.44 14.52
N GLN A 144 -5.74 -2.26 13.83
CA GLN A 144 -4.34 -2.49 14.18
C GLN A 144 -3.39 -1.59 13.38
N ARG A 145 -3.75 -1.25 12.13
CA ARG A 145 -2.91 -0.41 11.26
C ARG A 145 -3.10 1.08 11.52
N LEU A 146 -4.34 1.54 11.66
CA LEU A 146 -4.63 2.97 11.81
C LEU A 146 -3.86 3.62 12.97
N PRO A 147 -3.80 3.03 14.20
CA PRO A 147 -3.09 3.64 15.31
C PRO A 147 -1.57 3.79 15.09
N ARG A 148 -0.97 2.99 14.21
CA ARG A 148 0.46 3.10 13.88
C ARG A 148 0.78 4.38 13.12
N TYR A 149 -0.21 4.92 12.38
CA TYR A 149 -0.07 6.14 11.59
C TYR A 149 -0.49 7.39 12.37
N VAL A 150 -1.69 7.35 12.98
CA VAL A 150 -2.31 8.55 13.55
C VAL A 150 -2.25 8.60 15.09
N GLY A 151 -1.68 7.58 15.71
CA GLY A 151 -1.69 7.42 17.17
C GLY A 151 -3.05 6.92 17.71
N ALA A 152 -3.04 6.37 18.93
CA ALA A 152 -4.19 5.69 19.51
C ALA A 152 -5.41 6.61 19.71
N ALA A 153 -5.21 7.85 20.15
CA ALA A 153 -6.30 8.78 20.46
C ALA A 153 -7.06 9.18 19.17
N ARG A 154 -6.33 9.51 18.09
CA ARG A 154 -6.95 9.88 16.82
C ARG A 154 -7.59 8.67 16.15
N ALA A 155 -6.98 7.50 16.23
CA ALA A 155 -7.59 6.27 15.74
C ALA A 155 -8.91 5.96 16.45
N ALA A 156 -8.97 6.11 17.78
CA ALA A 156 -10.20 5.94 18.55
C ALA A 156 -11.29 6.93 18.12
N GLU A 157 -10.93 8.21 17.93
CA GLU A 157 -11.87 9.23 17.45
C GLU A 157 -12.42 8.85 16.07
N MET A 158 -11.58 8.55 15.08
CA MET A 158 -11.99 8.18 13.73
C MET A 158 -12.87 6.91 13.71
N LEU A 159 -12.53 5.91 14.53
CA LEU A 159 -13.30 4.67 14.61
C LEU A 159 -14.68 4.91 15.29
N PHE A 160 -14.70 5.59 16.44
CA PHE A 160 -15.91 5.69 17.25
C PHE A 160 -16.92 6.67 16.66
N THR A 161 -16.46 7.76 16.04
CA THR A 161 -17.33 8.69 15.32
C THR A 161 -17.72 8.18 13.95
N SER A 162 -16.87 7.33 13.35
CA SER A 162 -16.96 6.90 11.95
C SER A 162 -16.91 8.07 10.94
N ASP A 163 -16.44 9.24 11.37
CA ASP A 163 -16.30 10.40 10.51
C ASP A 163 -15.03 10.27 9.65
N PRO A 164 -15.12 10.48 8.33
CA PRO A 164 -13.94 10.48 7.49
C PRO A 164 -13.16 11.78 7.65
N ILE A 165 -11.84 11.70 7.58
CA ILE A 165 -10.94 12.83 7.47
C ILE A 165 -10.68 13.20 6.00
N THR A 166 -10.26 14.44 5.76
CA THR A 166 -9.83 14.91 4.43
C THR A 166 -8.41 14.43 4.10
N GLY A 167 -8.01 14.50 2.81
CA GLY A 167 -6.64 14.19 2.40
C GLY A 167 -5.61 15.11 3.07
N LEU A 168 -5.93 16.40 3.26
CA LEU A 168 -5.05 17.33 3.98
C LEU A 168 -4.87 16.92 5.44
N GLU A 169 -5.95 16.55 6.13
CA GLU A 169 -5.89 16.03 7.51
C GLU A 169 -5.13 14.71 7.57
N ALA A 170 -5.29 13.85 6.57
CA ALA A 170 -4.55 12.58 6.51
C ALA A 170 -3.04 12.80 6.46
N VAL A 171 -2.57 13.81 5.75
CA VAL A 171 -1.14 14.21 5.77
C VAL A 171 -0.76 14.77 7.13
N GLN A 172 -1.56 15.67 7.69
CA GLN A 172 -1.30 16.27 9.00
C GLN A 172 -1.20 15.23 10.11
N TYR A 173 -1.99 14.15 10.04
CA TYR A 173 -2.01 13.08 11.06
C TYR A 173 -1.02 11.95 10.77
N GLY A 174 -0.29 12.00 9.66
CA GLY A 174 0.69 10.98 9.27
C GLY A 174 0.09 9.74 8.61
N LEU A 175 -1.22 9.75 8.29
CA LEU A 175 -1.86 8.66 7.55
C LEU A 175 -1.47 8.66 6.07
N ALA A 176 -1.25 9.83 5.48
CA ALA A 176 -0.77 9.99 4.10
C ALA A 176 0.54 10.78 4.06
N ASN A 177 1.32 10.58 3.00
CA ASN A 177 2.63 11.20 2.84
C ASN A 177 2.55 12.58 2.18
N HIS A 178 1.67 12.72 1.18
CA HIS A 178 1.47 13.98 0.44
C HIS A 178 0.02 14.11 0.00
N ALA A 179 -0.47 15.35 -0.03
CA ALA A 179 -1.75 15.72 -0.63
C ALA A 179 -1.51 16.63 -1.85
N TYR A 180 -2.31 16.43 -2.89
CA TYR A 180 -2.24 17.19 -4.14
C TYR A 180 -3.65 17.58 -4.59
N PRO A 181 -3.81 18.66 -5.38
CA PRO A 181 -5.02 18.83 -6.19
C PRO A 181 -5.33 17.55 -6.96
N GLU A 182 -6.61 17.16 -7.03
CA GLU A 182 -7.01 15.85 -7.55
C GLU A 182 -6.50 15.60 -8.97
N GLU A 183 -6.54 16.61 -9.82
CA GLU A 183 -6.05 16.58 -11.20
C GLU A 183 -4.54 16.39 -11.34
N GLN A 184 -3.77 16.62 -10.27
CA GLN A 184 -2.31 16.46 -10.24
C GLN A 184 -1.87 15.18 -9.53
N LEU A 185 -2.79 14.48 -8.86
CA LEU A 185 -2.47 13.35 -7.99
C LEU A 185 -1.74 12.23 -8.72
N LEU A 186 -2.30 11.76 -9.83
CA LEU A 186 -1.75 10.60 -10.56
C LEU A 186 -0.40 10.90 -11.18
N ASP A 187 -0.22 12.10 -11.76
CA ASP A 187 1.05 12.53 -12.34
C ASP A 187 2.15 12.60 -11.26
N ASN A 188 1.84 13.17 -10.09
CA ASN A 188 2.77 13.24 -8.97
C ASN A 188 3.09 11.84 -8.41
N ALA A 189 2.10 10.97 -8.31
CA ALA A 189 2.29 9.59 -7.86
C ALA A 189 3.18 8.81 -8.83
N TYR A 190 2.93 8.91 -10.13
CA TYR A 190 3.75 8.26 -11.15
C TYR A 190 5.19 8.79 -11.19
N ASN A 191 5.37 10.12 -11.06
CA ASN A 191 6.69 10.72 -10.98
C ASN A 191 7.47 10.26 -9.73
N MET A 192 6.79 10.12 -8.59
CA MET A 192 7.39 9.55 -7.39
C MET A 192 7.77 8.08 -7.58
N ALA A 193 6.89 7.28 -8.18
CA ALA A 193 7.18 5.88 -8.50
C ALA A 193 8.43 5.75 -9.39
N LYS A 194 8.55 6.56 -10.45
CA LYS A 194 9.75 6.60 -11.31
C LYS A 194 11.01 6.99 -10.56
N LYS A 195 10.92 7.92 -9.61
CA LYS A 195 12.06 8.30 -8.75
C LYS A 195 12.53 7.14 -7.88
N ILE A 196 11.59 6.35 -7.35
CA ILE A 196 11.89 5.14 -6.56
C ILE A 196 12.45 4.04 -7.45
N ALA A 197 11.88 3.82 -8.63
CA ALA A 197 12.32 2.82 -9.59
C ALA A 197 13.78 2.97 -10.07
N LYS A 198 14.37 4.16 -9.90
CA LYS A 198 15.80 4.42 -10.15
C LYS A 198 16.72 3.92 -9.02
N LYS A 199 16.21 3.45 -7.90
CA LYS A 199 17.02 2.92 -6.80
C LYS A 199 17.32 1.45 -7.02
N SER A 200 18.39 0.95 -6.38
CA SER A 200 18.70 -0.48 -6.43
C SER A 200 17.54 -1.31 -5.87
N PRO A 201 17.01 -2.27 -6.63
CA PRO A 201 15.95 -3.17 -6.16
C PRO A 201 16.35 -3.95 -4.90
N GLY A 202 17.61 -4.41 -4.81
CA GLY A 202 18.13 -5.12 -3.64
C GLY A 202 18.11 -4.25 -2.39
N SER A 203 18.57 -2.99 -2.50
CA SER A 203 18.56 -2.04 -1.36
C SER A 203 17.13 -1.69 -0.92
N ILE A 204 16.19 -1.53 -1.85
CA ILE A 204 14.77 -1.30 -1.55
C ILE A 204 14.17 -2.50 -0.82
N LYS A 205 14.40 -3.73 -1.32
CA LYS A 205 13.93 -4.96 -0.67
C LYS A 205 14.45 -5.07 0.77
N ALA A 206 15.75 -4.85 0.98
CA ALA A 206 16.35 -4.85 2.31
C ALA A 206 15.72 -3.79 3.23
N ALA A 207 15.49 -2.57 2.72
CA ALA A 207 14.85 -1.51 3.50
C ALA A 207 13.41 -1.85 3.89
N ILE A 208 12.62 -2.48 3.00
CA ILE A 208 11.25 -2.94 3.31
C ILE A 208 11.30 -4.01 4.41
N GLU A 209 12.19 -4.99 4.30
CA GLU A 209 12.36 -6.03 5.32
C GLU A 209 12.67 -5.41 6.69
N LEU A 210 13.64 -4.49 6.74
CA LEU A 210 14.06 -3.83 7.99
C LEU A 210 12.96 -2.96 8.61
N LEU A 211 12.19 -2.22 7.81
CA LEU A 211 11.06 -1.42 8.30
C LEU A 211 9.97 -2.28 8.96
N ASN A 212 9.82 -3.54 8.56
CA ASN A 212 8.84 -4.46 9.17
C ASN A 212 9.24 -4.87 10.60
N TYR A 213 10.53 -4.96 10.93
CA TYR A 213 10.97 -5.17 12.32
C TYR A 213 10.48 -4.04 13.24
N GLY A 214 10.57 -2.78 12.79
CA GLY A 214 10.05 -1.64 13.54
C GLY A 214 8.53 -1.70 13.77
N LYS A 215 7.76 -2.19 12.79
CA LYS A 215 6.31 -2.34 12.92
C LYS A 215 5.90 -3.39 13.96
N THR A 216 6.71 -4.42 14.17
CA THR A 216 6.44 -5.53 15.11
C THR A 216 7.07 -5.35 16.48
N GLY A 217 7.73 -4.22 16.74
CA GLY A 217 8.41 -3.94 18.02
C GLY A 217 9.72 -4.70 18.22
N GLN A 218 10.27 -5.30 17.17
CA GLN A 218 11.50 -6.09 17.19
C GLN A 218 12.73 -5.22 16.87
N PHE A 219 12.92 -4.13 17.61
CA PHE A 219 13.96 -3.13 17.34
C PHE A 219 15.37 -3.73 17.32
N TYR A 220 15.75 -4.50 18.33
CA TYR A 220 17.13 -5.01 18.44
C TYR A 220 17.43 -6.11 17.42
N GLU A 221 16.44 -6.93 17.09
CA GLU A 221 16.51 -7.92 16.01
C GLU A 221 16.67 -7.19 14.66
N GLY A 222 15.90 -6.11 14.46
CA GLY A 222 16.01 -5.27 13.27
C GLY A 222 17.40 -4.65 13.13
N VAL A 223 17.98 -4.07 14.20
CA VAL A 223 19.34 -3.52 14.19
C VAL A 223 20.40 -4.57 13.84
N LYS A 224 20.26 -5.80 14.38
CA LYS A 224 21.16 -6.90 14.02
C LYS A 224 21.01 -7.29 12.54
N LYS A 225 19.77 -7.41 12.06
CA LYS A 225 19.46 -7.75 10.67
C LYS A 225 19.96 -6.68 9.70
N GLU A 226 19.90 -5.41 10.09
CA GLU A 226 20.41 -4.29 9.31
C GLU A 226 21.91 -4.42 9.01
N ALA A 227 22.71 -4.81 10.00
CA ALA A 227 24.13 -5.04 9.82
C ALA A 227 24.42 -6.21 8.83
N GLU A 228 23.62 -7.29 8.91
CA GLU A 228 23.71 -8.42 7.98
C GLU A 228 23.36 -8.00 6.55
N LEU A 229 22.20 -7.39 6.35
CA LEU A 229 21.73 -6.94 5.04
C LEU A 229 22.60 -5.83 4.45
N PHE A 230 23.17 -4.94 5.28
CA PHE A 230 24.12 -3.94 4.81
C PHE A 230 25.35 -4.59 4.19
N GLY A 231 25.87 -5.65 4.81
CA GLY A 231 26.98 -6.42 4.27
C GLY A 231 26.64 -7.07 2.93
N GLU A 232 25.45 -7.65 2.79
CA GLU A 232 24.98 -8.27 1.55
C GLU A 232 24.85 -7.23 0.41
N VAL A 233 24.19 -6.11 0.69
CA VAL A 233 23.99 -5.02 -0.29
C VAL A 233 25.32 -4.38 -0.68
N PHE A 234 26.25 -4.23 0.28
CA PHE A 234 27.56 -3.62 0.02
C PHE A 234 28.39 -4.41 -1.01
N VAL A 235 28.33 -5.73 -1.00
CA VAL A 235 29.11 -6.57 -1.93
C VAL A 235 28.39 -6.83 -3.27
N SER A 236 27.12 -6.44 -3.40
CA SER A 236 26.32 -6.58 -4.62
C SER A 236 26.92 -5.75 -5.79
N GLU A 237 26.54 -6.08 -7.03
CA GLU A 237 26.92 -5.28 -8.20
C GLU A 237 26.35 -3.87 -8.09
N ASP A 238 25.09 -3.72 -7.69
CA ASP A 238 24.45 -2.43 -7.48
C ASP A 238 25.14 -1.60 -6.38
N GLY A 239 25.57 -2.23 -5.27
CA GLY A 239 26.30 -1.56 -4.22
C GLY A 239 27.63 -0.98 -4.70
N LYS A 240 28.40 -1.75 -5.48
CA LYS A 240 29.67 -1.31 -6.10
C LYS A 240 29.44 -0.20 -7.12
N GLU A 241 28.43 -0.38 -7.97
CA GLU A 241 28.03 0.64 -8.97
C GLU A 241 27.65 1.96 -8.30
N GLY A 242 26.83 1.91 -7.25
CA GLY A 242 26.41 3.10 -6.52
C GLY A 242 27.55 3.88 -5.93
N ILE A 243 28.55 3.18 -5.32
CA ILE A 243 29.76 3.79 -4.76
C ILE A 243 30.63 4.39 -5.86
N SER A 244 30.85 3.65 -6.98
CA SER A 244 31.64 4.12 -8.11
C SER A 244 31.02 5.37 -8.76
N ALA A 245 29.73 5.32 -9.03
CA ALA A 245 28.98 6.44 -9.61
C ALA A 245 29.04 7.69 -8.73
N PHE A 246 28.96 7.53 -7.40
CA PHE A 246 29.08 8.64 -6.46
C PHE A 246 30.46 9.30 -6.51
N ILE A 247 31.55 8.49 -6.53
CA ILE A 247 32.92 8.98 -6.62
C ILE A 247 33.16 9.70 -7.96
N GLU A 248 32.62 9.15 -9.06
CA GLU A 248 32.74 9.68 -10.42
C GLU A 248 31.79 10.84 -10.71
N LYS A 249 30.86 11.16 -9.80
CA LYS A 249 29.84 12.22 -9.93
C LYS A 249 28.91 12.00 -11.14
N ARG A 250 28.51 10.77 -11.39
CA ARG A 250 27.56 10.37 -12.44
C ARG A 250 26.31 9.70 -11.82
N GLU A 251 25.27 9.58 -12.62
CA GLU A 251 24.09 8.79 -12.24
C GLU A 251 24.44 7.29 -12.23
N PRO A 252 24.02 6.52 -11.20
CA PRO A 252 24.21 5.08 -11.17
C PRO A 252 23.24 4.36 -12.12
N ASN A 253 23.66 3.20 -12.61
CA ASN A 253 22.83 2.31 -13.42
C ASN A 253 22.61 0.99 -12.68
N PHE A 254 21.57 0.91 -11.86
CA PHE A 254 21.24 -0.26 -11.08
C PHE A 254 20.56 -1.34 -11.92
N THR A 255 21.04 -2.57 -11.81
CA THR A 255 20.54 -3.75 -12.54
C THR A 255 19.76 -4.72 -11.66
N GLY A 256 19.82 -4.54 -10.32
CA GLY A 256 19.18 -5.43 -9.35
C GLY A 256 20.04 -6.64 -8.95
N LYS A 257 21.34 -6.62 -9.24
CA LYS A 257 22.28 -7.72 -8.94
C LYS A 257 23.29 -7.39 -7.87
#